data_bb22899223f7c95bb9e39e4b624dd9ea
#
_entry.id   bb22899223f7c95bb9e39e4b624dd9ea
#
_cell.length_a   1.000
_cell.length_b   1.000
_cell.length_c   1.000
_cell.angle_alpha   90.00
_cell.angle_beta   90.00
_cell.angle_gamma   90.00
#
_symmetry.space_group_name_H-M   'P 1'
#
loop_
_entity.id
_entity.type
_entity.pdbx_description
1 polymer ?
#
loop_
_entity_poly.entity_id
_entity_poly.type
_entity_poly.pdbx_seq_one_letter_code
_entity_poly.pdbx_strand_id
1 'polypeptide(L)'
;MLYIFLVFNIVLCVCGKHEEYKGYQVYNLDLKTEEQQKNLHQLKSDGIDFWRKPSQKYGVVGKAMVPPSHRIWFEDKLQELGVQKEIAINDVFEYLLETEEFKNGDTSFDFEGYYRYDKIIDYMKTIETSYENSTDIEIKLVENGTTDEGRPLVYFKIGNPTRNNSVVIIEAGINPREWITVPAALNVVDKVIQQRRFLDGFDWIIIPVVNPDGYEYTHTNLRLWTKNRSVRSNLGTICPGVNINRNFDIDWQISDSSTSPCSHLYAGTEPFSEPETRFIRSLHMEYRERIQLYISLQNTGGFIAYPWQYERAASGMFRQHYVLGTQMVDAMGGDYNLDIGSLAFGDRASGTSTDYLTLNGVLYAFNIDVQDQDVQAEDIKTVVDKVWRGIAIAAESFLE
;
A
#
# COMPACT_ATOMS: atom_id res chain seq x y z
N MET A 1 -53.19 36.60 -0.71
CA MET A 1 -52.55 35.27 -0.74
C MET A 1 -51.05 35.51 -0.89
N LEU A 2 -50.35 35.50 0.23
CA LEU A 2 -48.92 35.85 0.31
C LEU A 2 -48.12 34.55 0.26
N TYR A 3 -47.34 34.29 -0.81
CA TYR A 3 -46.43 33.15 -0.88
C TYR A 3 -45.13 33.53 -0.19
N ILE A 4 -44.90 32.91 0.96
CA ILE A 4 -43.60 32.95 1.67
C ILE A 4 -42.69 31.93 1.00
N PHE A 5 -41.70 32.36 0.23
CA PHE A 5 -40.61 31.54 -0.25
C PHE A 5 -39.62 31.33 0.91
N LEU A 6 -39.64 30.14 1.53
CA LEU A 6 -38.58 29.70 2.43
C LEU A 6 -37.37 29.32 1.55
N VAL A 7 -36.39 30.21 1.50
CA VAL A 7 -35.07 29.90 0.95
C VAL A 7 -34.32 29.07 1.99
N PHE A 8 -34.24 27.77 1.77
CA PHE A 8 -33.31 26.90 2.50
C PHE A 8 -31.89 27.25 2.02
N ASN A 9 -31.16 28.05 2.78
CA ASN A 9 -29.71 28.13 2.64
C ASN A 9 -29.11 26.79 3.09
N ILE A 10 -28.82 25.91 2.14
CA ILE A 10 -27.92 24.78 2.36
C ILE A 10 -26.53 25.41 2.54
N VAL A 11 -26.10 25.58 3.79
CA VAL A 11 -24.70 25.83 4.10
C VAL A 11 -23.97 24.52 3.78
N LEU A 12 -23.46 24.42 2.54
CA LEU A 12 -22.42 23.46 2.23
C LEU A 12 -21.23 23.87 3.09
N CYS A 13 -21.05 23.15 4.21
CA CYS A 13 -19.81 23.21 4.98
C CYS A 13 -18.75 22.59 4.05
N VAL A 14 -18.02 23.41 3.30
CA VAL A 14 -16.81 22.99 2.59
C VAL A 14 -15.78 22.81 3.71
N CYS A 15 -15.67 21.57 4.19
CA CYS A 15 -14.60 21.21 5.11
C CYS A 15 -13.28 21.45 4.36
N GLY A 16 -12.37 22.23 4.91
CA GLY A 16 -11.04 22.44 4.34
C GLY A 16 -10.27 21.12 4.33
N LYS A 17 -9.23 21.06 3.49
CA LYS A 17 -8.36 19.87 3.39
C LYS A 17 -7.79 19.54 4.78
N HIS A 18 -7.83 18.24 5.15
CA HIS A 18 -7.32 17.68 6.43
C HIS A 18 -8.05 18.12 7.72
N GLU A 19 -9.10 18.92 7.66
CA GLU A 19 -9.79 19.42 8.87
C GLU A 19 -10.30 18.31 9.80
N GLU A 20 -10.57 17.12 9.27
CA GLU A 20 -10.97 15.96 10.07
C GLU A 20 -9.89 15.52 11.07
N TYR A 21 -8.61 15.86 10.82
CA TYR A 21 -7.50 15.50 11.71
C TYR A 21 -7.19 16.53 12.80
N LYS A 22 -7.99 17.60 12.95
CA LYS A 22 -7.83 18.59 14.04
C LYS A 22 -7.89 17.92 15.40
N GLY A 23 -6.84 18.13 16.18
CA GLY A 23 -6.69 17.57 17.52
C GLY A 23 -6.33 16.08 17.57
N TYR A 24 -6.13 15.40 16.44
CA TYR A 24 -5.54 14.06 16.43
C TYR A 24 -4.08 14.14 16.86
N GLN A 25 -3.63 13.15 17.65
CA GLN A 25 -2.24 13.05 18.07
C GLN A 25 -1.62 11.75 17.56
N VAL A 26 -0.31 11.77 17.32
CA VAL A 26 0.45 10.54 17.05
C VAL A 26 1.36 10.24 18.22
N TYR A 27 1.28 9.02 18.71
CA TYR A 27 2.11 8.50 19.78
C TYR A 27 3.17 7.54 19.24
N ASN A 28 4.42 7.73 19.64
CA ASN A 28 5.44 6.70 19.60
C ASN A 28 5.21 5.73 20.76
N LEU A 29 5.24 4.43 20.45
CA LEU A 29 5.00 3.35 21.41
C LEU A 29 6.21 2.42 21.46
N ASP A 30 6.84 2.31 22.63
CA ASP A 30 8.01 1.45 22.85
C ASP A 30 7.63 0.26 23.75
N LEU A 31 7.81 -0.94 23.22
CA LEU A 31 7.50 -2.19 23.88
C LEU A 31 8.78 -2.81 24.48
N LYS A 32 8.69 -3.23 25.74
CA LYS A 32 9.79 -3.89 26.44
C LYS A 32 9.62 -5.41 26.56
N THR A 33 8.38 -5.90 26.41
CA THR A 33 8.07 -7.33 26.54
C THR A 33 7.10 -7.82 25.48
N GLU A 34 7.16 -9.12 25.15
CA GLU A 34 6.20 -9.77 24.27
C GLU A 34 4.76 -9.74 24.82
N GLU A 35 4.61 -9.74 26.16
CA GLU A 35 3.30 -9.64 26.80
C GLU A 35 2.65 -8.28 26.53
N GLN A 36 3.43 -7.19 26.61
CA GLN A 36 2.95 -5.85 26.23
C GLN A 36 2.50 -5.83 24.75
N GLN A 37 3.29 -6.44 23.85
CA GLN A 37 2.91 -6.53 22.44
C GLN A 37 1.60 -7.29 22.25
N LYS A 38 1.48 -8.47 22.85
CA LYS A 38 0.28 -9.30 22.78
C LYS A 38 -0.96 -8.56 23.29
N ASN A 39 -0.85 -7.92 24.44
CA ASN A 39 -1.97 -7.20 25.06
C ASN A 39 -2.34 -5.94 24.27
N LEU A 40 -1.37 -5.19 23.74
CA LEU A 40 -1.61 -4.03 22.88
C LEU A 40 -2.39 -4.43 21.60
N HIS A 41 -2.04 -5.55 20.98
CA HIS A 41 -2.72 -6.04 19.76
C HIS A 41 -4.13 -6.56 20.05
N GLN A 42 -4.45 -6.87 21.30
CA GLN A 42 -5.81 -7.25 21.71
C GLN A 42 -6.73 -6.05 21.94
N LEU A 43 -6.18 -4.84 22.00
CA LEU A 43 -6.98 -3.63 22.11
C LEU A 43 -7.76 -3.40 20.81
N LYS A 44 -9.02 -3.84 20.80
CA LYS A 44 -9.94 -3.57 19.69
C LYS A 44 -10.44 -2.15 19.80
N SER A 45 -9.92 -1.27 18.99
CA SER A 45 -10.47 0.07 18.79
C SER A 45 -10.43 0.42 17.31
N ASP A 46 -11.58 0.47 16.67
CA ASP A 46 -11.73 0.94 15.29
C ASP A 46 -11.34 2.42 15.10
N GLY A 47 -11.11 3.13 16.22
CA GLY A 47 -10.73 4.55 16.22
C GLY A 47 -9.21 4.81 16.29
N ILE A 48 -8.38 3.80 16.49
CA ILE A 48 -6.91 3.96 16.56
C ILE A 48 -6.31 3.49 15.24
N ASP A 49 -5.61 4.37 14.54
CA ASP A 49 -4.90 4.04 13.30
C ASP A 49 -3.41 3.87 13.58
N PHE A 50 -2.94 2.63 13.51
CA PHE A 50 -1.52 2.33 13.61
C PHE A 50 -0.83 2.56 12.25
N TRP A 51 -0.09 3.66 12.13
CA TRP A 51 0.79 3.86 10.99
C TRP A 51 1.90 2.82 10.94
N ARG A 52 2.33 2.38 12.14
CA ARG A 52 3.32 1.35 12.33
C ARG A 52 3.03 0.63 13.64
N LYS A 53 2.81 -0.68 13.58
CA LYS A 53 2.66 -1.47 14.82
C LYS A 53 4.01 -1.66 15.47
N PRO A 54 4.10 -1.54 16.79
CA PRO A 54 5.35 -1.79 17.50
C PRO A 54 5.71 -3.27 17.48
N SER A 55 7.01 -3.57 17.42
CA SER A 55 7.53 -4.94 17.52
C SER A 55 8.64 -4.99 18.55
N GLN A 56 8.43 -5.77 19.61
CA GLN A 56 9.44 -5.99 20.62
C GLN A 56 10.62 -6.80 20.07
N LYS A 57 10.35 -7.81 19.25
CA LYS A 57 11.37 -8.66 18.61
C LYS A 57 12.41 -7.86 17.82
N TYR A 58 11.98 -6.85 17.10
CA TYR A 58 12.83 -6.02 16.23
C TYR A 58 13.18 -4.66 16.82
N GLY A 59 12.75 -4.37 18.05
CA GLY A 59 12.93 -3.05 18.65
C GLY A 59 12.22 -1.92 17.87
N VAL A 60 11.15 -2.27 17.14
CA VAL A 60 10.40 -1.30 16.33
C VAL A 60 9.49 -0.47 17.22
N VAL A 61 9.73 0.84 17.22
CA VAL A 61 8.84 1.82 17.85
C VAL A 61 7.58 1.96 17.01
N GLY A 62 6.42 1.72 17.61
CA GLY A 62 5.12 1.89 16.96
C GLY A 62 4.75 3.36 16.79
N LYS A 63 3.90 3.65 15.81
CA LYS A 63 3.26 4.96 15.63
C LYS A 63 1.75 4.77 15.59
N ALA A 64 1.01 5.36 16.54
CA ALA A 64 -0.44 5.27 16.63
C ALA A 64 -1.07 6.66 16.57
N MET A 65 -1.90 6.87 15.52
CA MET A 65 -2.72 8.08 15.42
C MET A 65 -4.03 7.91 16.19
N VAL A 66 -4.32 8.83 17.08
CA VAL A 66 -5.41 8.75 18.07
C VAL A 66 -6.31 9.97 17.97
N PRO A 67 -7.63 9.80 17.70
CA PRO A 67 -8.55 10.92 17.69
C PRO A 67 -8.80 11.48 19.09
N PRO A 68 -9.21 12.75 19.20
CA PRO A 68 -9.51 13.39 20.49
C PRO A 68 -10.47 12.58 21.38
N SER A 69 -11.48 11.94 20.77
CA SER A 69 -12.49 11.14 21.46
C SER A 69 -11.96 9.86 22.14
N HIS A 70 -10.81 9.34 21.68
CA HIS A 70 -10.22 8.11 22.22
C HIS A 70 -8.96 8.34 23.05
N ARG A 71 -8.48 9.60 23.16
CA ARG A 71 -7.19 9.92 23.77
C ARG A 71 -7.09 9.43 25.21
N ILE A 72 -8.02 9.83 26.08
CA ILE A 72 -8.01 9.45 27.50
C ILE A 72 -8.04 7.94 27.65
N TRP A 73 -8.97 7.29 26.96
CA TRP A 73 -9.09 5.82 26.99
C TRP A 73 -7.80 5.13 26.55
N PHE A 74 -7.18 5.60 25.47
CA PHE A 74 -5.95 5.00 24.94
C PHE A 74 -4.78 5.19 25.89
N GLU A 75 -4.62 6.37 26.47
CA GLU A 75 -3.57 6.66 27.44
C GLU A 75 -3.72 5.83 28.72
N ASP A 76 -4.94 5.66 29.23
CA ASP A 76 -5.22 4.80 30.37
C ASP A 76 -4.86 3.34 30.06
N LYS A 77 -5.19 2.85 28.85
CA LYS A 77 -4.83 1.49 28.43
C LYS A 77 -3.33 1.31 28.31
N LEU A 78 -2.60 2.24 27.73
CA LEU A 78 -1.14 2.17 27.66
C LEU A 78 -0.52 2.15 29.07
N GLN A 79 -1.06 2.91 30.01
CA GLN A 79 -0.63 2.92 31.40
C GLN A 79 -0.90 1.55 32.09
N GLU A 80 -2.11 0.99 31.90
CA GLU A 80 -2.47 -0.35 32.43
C GLU A 80 -1.50 -1.44 31.92
N LEU A 81 -1.11 -1.34 30.65
CA LEU A 81 -0.20 -2.29 30.00
C LEU A 81 1.29 -2.03 30.29
N GLY A 82 1.60 -0.89 30.95
CA GLY A 82 2.98 -0.46 31.18
C GLY A 82 3.76 -0.14 29.91
N VAL A 83 3.06 0.23 28.82
CA VAL A 83 3.68 0.61 27.54
C VAL A 83 4.18 2.04 27.62
N GLN A 84 5.46 2.26 27.27
CA GLN A 84 6.02 3.60 27.19
C GLN A 84 5.50 4.32 25.97
N LYS A 85 5.08 5.57 26.15
CA LYS A 85 4.56 6.45 25.09
C LYS A 85 5.25 7.79 25.10
N GLU A 86 5.37 8.37 23.90
CA GLU A 86 5.79 9.75 23.67
C GLU A 86 4.90 10.37 22.60
N ILE A 87 4.54 11.64 22.74
CA ILE A 87 3.79 12.34 21.68
C ILE A 87 4.79 12.72 20.58
N ALA A 88 4.65 12.09 19.42
CA ALA A 88 5.45 12.36 18.22
C ALA A 88 4.88 13.53 17.40
N ILE A 89 3.53 13.62 17.29
CA ILE A 89 2.82 14.71 16.61
C ILE A 89 1.69 15.18 17.52
N ASN A 90 1.72 16.44 17.90
CA ASN A 90 0.76 17.00 18.85
C ASN A 90 -0.59 17.32 18.20
N ASP A 91 -0.59 17.77 16.93
CA ASP A 91 -1.79 17.96 16.11
C ASP A 91 -1.48 17.55 14.66
N VAL A 92 -2.17 16.52 14.19
CA VAL A 92 -1.94 15.96 12.85
C VAL A 92 -2.35 16.95 11.76
N PHE A 93 -3.38 17.75 11.99
CA PHE A 93 -3.80 18.78 11.03
C PHE A 93 -2.70 19.80 10.79
N GLU A 94 -2.15 20.38 11.84
CA GLU A 94 -1.04 21.36 11.74
C GLU A 94 0.21 20.74 11.10
N TYR A 95 0.56 19.51 11.50
CA TYR A 95 1.68 18.77 10.91
C TYR A 95 1.52 18.59 9.38
N LEU A 96 0.32 18.25 8.90
CA LEU A 96 0.07 18.07 7.48
C LEU A 96 0.13 19.38 6.70
N LEU A 97 -0.34 20.50 7.28
CA LEU A 97 -0.21 21.81 6.65
C LEU A 97 1.25 22.22 6.45
N GLU A 98 2.11 21.93 7.44
CA GLU A 98 3.53 22.26 7.36
C GLU A 98 4.32 21.38 6.39
N THR A 99 3.92 20.10 6.25
CA THR A 99 4.69 19.13 5.45
C THR A 99 4.19 19.01 4.00
N GLU A 100 3.01 19.48 3.68
CA GLU A 100 2.41 19.30 2.35
C GLU A 100 2.96 20.23 1.27
N GLU A 101 3.49 21.41 1.63
CA GLU A 101 4.03 22.38 0.69
C GLU A 101 5.22 21.85 -0.15
N PHE A 102 5.85 20.76 0.28
CA PHE A 102 7.06 20.20 -0.34
C PHE A 102 6.82 19.01 -1.29
N LYS A 103 5.56 18.57 -1.52
CA LYS A 103 5.28 17.26 -2.13
C LYS A 103 4.60 17.28 -3.51
N ASN A 104 4.44 18.43 -4.15
CA ASN A 104 3.78 18.51 -5.46
C ASN A 104 4.78 18.88 -6.57
N GLY A 105 5.31 17.88 -7.26
CA GLY A 105 6.09 18.08 -8.50
C GLY A 105 5.21 18.63 -9.63
N ASP A 106 5.58 19.77 -10.22
CA ASP A 106 4.67 20.59 -11.02
C ASP A 106 4.88 20.57 -12.55
N THR A 107 5.94 20.01 -13.13
CA THR A 107 6.19 20.28 -14.56
C THR A 107 6.61 19.12 -15.45
N SER A 108 7.41 18.16 -14.99
CA SER A 108 7.78 16.96 -15.73
C SER A 108 7.78 15.75 -14.79
N PHE A 109 7.51 14.57 -15.29
CA PHE A 109 7.65 13.35 -14.50
C PHE A 109 9.16 13.04 -14.38
N ASP A 110 9.74 13.22 -13.20
CA ASP A 110 11.20 13.17 -12.98
C ASP A 110 11.65 12.37 -11.75
N PHE A 111 10.75 11.72 -11.01
CA PHE A 111 11.02 11.06 -9.71
C PHE A 111 11.50 12.02 -8.59
N GLU A 112 11.27 13.32 -8.75
CA GLU A 112 11.58 14.35 -7.73
C GLU A 112 10.32 14.82 -6.99
N GLY A 113 9.18 14.12 -7.16
CA GLY A 113 7.92 14.48 -6.54
C GLY A 113 6.88 13.38 -6.57
N TYR A 114 5.73 13.69 -5.95
CA TYR A 114 4.55 12.84 -5.96
C TYR A 114 3.50 13.43 -6.90
N TYR A 115 3.03 12.62 -7.84
CA TYR A 115 2.17 13.06 -8.92
C TYR A 115 0.74 12.56 -8.76
N ARG A 116 -0.23 13.34 -9.25
CA ARG A 116 -1.64 12.96 -9.35
C ARG A 116 -1.82 11.81 -10.35
N TYR A 117 -2.91 11.06 -10.19
CA TYR A 117 -3.15 9.85 -10.98
C TYR A 117 -3.24 10.11 -12.48
N ASP A 118 -3.87 11.19 -12.91
CA ASP A 118 -3.92 11.61 -14.32
C ASP A 118 -2.52 11.84 -14.91
N LYS A 119 -1.64 12.49 -14.17
CA LYS A 119 -0.25 12.72 -14.58
C LYS A 119 0.53 11.39 -14.72
N ILE A 120 0.30 10.44 -13.81
CA ILE A 120 0.87 9.09 -13.89
C ILE A 120 0.41 8.40 -15.17
N ILE A 121 -0.88 8.45 -15.49
CA ILE A 121 -1.45 7.87 -16.71
C ILE A 121 -0.85 8.53 -17.98
N ASP A 122 -0.70 9.85 -18.00
CA ASP A 122 -0.11 10.57 -19.13
C ASP A 122 1.37 10.17 -19.33
N TYR A 123 2.12 10.00 -18.25
CA TYR A 123 3.49 9.49 -18.30
C TYR A 123 3.53 8.08 -18.90
N MET A 124 2.65 7.19 -18.44
CA MET A 124 2.53 5.83 -18.96
C MET A 124 2.21 5.80 -20.45
N LYS A 125 1.27 6.62 -20.94
CA LYS A 125 0.94 6.76 -22.36
C LYS A 125 2.14 7.27 -23.18
N THR A 126 2.92 8.17 -22.61
CA THR A 126 4.13 8.70 -23.27
C THR A 126 5.16 7.59 -23.48
N ILE A 127 5.37 6.74 -22.48
CA ILE A 127 6.26 5.58 -22.60
C ILE A 127 5.72 4.60 -23.66
N GLU A 128 4.44 4.21 -23.59
CA GLU A 128 3.83 3.29 -24.58
C GLU A 128 4.05 3.81 -26.01
N THR A 129 3.73 5.08 -26.26
CA THR A 129 3.90 5.72 -27.58
C THR A 129 5.37 5.70 -28.05
N SER A 130 6.32 5.89 -27.13
CA SER A 130 7.75 5.90 -27.46
C SER A 130 8.26 4.56 -27.95
N TYR A 131 7.57 3.47 -27.63
CA TYR A 131 7.92 2.09 -28.03
C TYR A 131 6.94 1.47 -29.03
N GLU A 132 5.97 2.21 -29.56
CA GLU A 132 4.94 1.69 -30.47
C GLU A 132 5.51 0.98 -31.71
N ASN A 133 6.64 1.45 -32.24
CA ASN A 133 7.31 0.87 -33.41
C ASN A 133 8.48 -0.07 -33.06
N SER A 134 8.64 -0.43 -31.78
CA SER A 134 9.68 -1.38 -31.37
C SER A 134 9.33 -2.79 -31.78
N THR A 135 10.31 -3.55 -32.29
CA THR A 135 10.14 -4.95 -32.70
C THR A 135 10.58 -5.95 -31.64
N ASP A 136 11.31 -5.50 -30.65
CA ASP A 136 11.98 -6.31 -29.64
C ASP A 136 11.49 -6.03 -28.21
N ILE A 137 10.71 -4.96 -28.01
CA ILE A 137 9.96 -4.71 -26.79
C ILE A 137 8.51 -4.40 -27.12
N GLU A 138 7.59 -5.04 -26.44
CA GLU A 138 6.20 -4.65 -26.36
C GLU A 138 5.96 -3.93 -25.04
N ILE A 139 5.46 -2.70 -25.10
CA ILE A 139 4.97 -1.95 -23.95
C ILE A 139 3.52 -1.61 -24.20
N LYS A 140 2.64 -2.05 -23.31
CA LYS A 140 1.20 -1.77 -23.39
C LYS A 140 0.67 -1.25 -22.08
N LEU A 141 -0.03 -0.13 -22.13
CA LEU A 141 -0.90 0.33 -21.08
C LEU A 141 -2.26 -0.35 -21.22
N VAL A 142 -2.56 -1.27 -20.34
CA VAL A 142 -3.79 -2.06 -20.39
C VAL A 142 -4.78 -1.55 -19.36
N GLU A 143 -5.98 -1.19 -19.81
CA GLU A 143 -7.11 -0.88 -18.94
C GLU A 143 -7.92 -2.14 -18.68
N ASN A 144 -8.13 -2.48 -17.40
CA ASN A 144 -8.87 -3.68 -16.99
C ASN A 144 -9.88 -3.34 -15.89
N GLY A 145 -10.92 -2.61 -16.26
CA GLY A 145 -11.99 -2.20 -15.38
C GLY A 145 -11.90 -0.73 -14.93
N THR A 146 -12.86 -0.35 -14.11
CA THR A 146 -12.99 0.99 -13.55
C THR A 146 -13.34 0.94 -12.07
N THR A 147 -12.92 1.94 -11.32
CA THR A 147 -13.28 2.15 -9.92
C THR A 147 -14.71 2.68 -9.76
N ASP A 148 -15.14 2.85 -8.54
CA ASP A 148 -16.47 3.41 -8.22
C ASP A 148 -16.61 4.89 -8.58
N GLU A 149 -15.51 5.67 -8.54
CA GLU A 149 -15.49 7.06 -9.01
C GLU A 149 -15.18 7.17 -10.53
N GLY A 150 -15.09 6.03 -11.24
CA GLY A 150 -14.95 5.98 -12.70
C GLY A 150 -13.52 6.12 -13.23
N ARG A 151 -12.50 6.01 -12.37
CA ARG A 151 -11.08 6.00 -12.82
C ARG A 151 -10.72 4.65 -13.42
N PRO A 152 -9.95 4.60 -14.52
CA PRO A 152 -9.49 3.33 -15.08
C PRO A 152 -8.58 2.58 -14.09
N LEU A 153 -8.71 1.27 -14.02
CA LEU A 153 -7.73 0.38 -13.39
C LEU A 153 -6.75 -0.07 -14.46
N VAL A 154 -5.48 0.29 -14.31
CA VAL A 154 -4.48 0.11 -15.36
C VAL A 154 -3.24 -0.63 -14.86
N TYR A 155 -2.57 -1.31 -15.79
CA TYR A 155 -1.23 -1.83 -15.60
C TYR A 155 -0.38 -1.68 -16.85
N PHE A 156 0.93 -1.62 -16.68
CA PHE A 156 1.86 -1.84 -17.77
C PHE A 156 2.11 -3.32 -17.97
N LYS A 157 2.03 -3.77 -19.22
CA LYS A 157 2.61 -5.01 -19.68
C LYS A 157 3.87 -4.67 -20.47
N ILE A 158 5.01 -5.15 -20.02
CA ILE A 158 6.31 -4.95 -20.68
C ILE A 158 6.94 -6.32 -20.92
N GLY A 159 7.26 -6.65 -22.17
CA GLY A 159 7.82 -7.95 -22.48
C GLY A 159 8.42 -8.01 -23.88
N ASN A 160 8.91 -9.18 -24.24
CA ASN A 160 9.34 -9.49 -25.59
C ASN A 160 8.18 -10.16 -26.36
N PRO A 161 7.64 -9.52 -27.42
CA PRO A 161 6.45 -10.03 -28.12
C PRO A 161 6.66 -11.38 -28.81
N THR A 162 7.90 -11.82 -28.97
CA THR A 162 8.24 -13.10 -29.62
C THR A 162 8.40 -14.26 -28.64
N ARG A 163 8.28 -14.01 -27.34
CA ARG A 163 8.50 -14.98 -26.25
C ARG A 163 7.25 -15.17 -25.41
N ASN A 164 7.13 -16.34 -24.81
CA ASN A 164 6.13 -16.62 -23.78
C ASN A 164 6.84 -16.82 -22.44
N ASN A 165 7.28 -15.72 -21.86
CA ASN A 165 8.10 -15.71 -20.66
C ASN A 165 7.28 -15.96 -19.38
N SER A 166 7.95 -16.33 -18.30
CA SER A 166 7.39 -16.21 -16.94
C SER A 166 7.02 -14.76 -16.64
N VAL A 167 6.13 -14.54 -15.67
CA VAL A 167 5.58 -13.23 -15.34
C VAL A 167 6.09 -12.77 -13.97
N VAL A 168 6.53 -11.53 -13.91
CA VAL A 168 6.77 -10.80 -12.66
C VAL A 168 5.68 -9.75 -12.50
N ILE A 169 4.98 -9.76 -11.36
CA ILE A 169 3.95 -8.76 -11.04
C ILE A 169 4.46 -7.87 -9.91
N ILE A 170 4.42 -6.56 -10.13
CA ILE A 170 4.69 -5.54 -9.13
C ILE A 170 3.42 -4.73 -8.91
N GLU A 171 2.94 -4.65 -7.68
CA GLU A 171 1.82 -3.78 -7.31
C GLU A 171 2.27 -2.69 -6.34
N ALA A 172 1.67 -1.50 -6.48
CA ALA A 172 1.87 -0.36 -5.62
C ALA A 172 0.56 0.40 -5.38
N GLY A 173 0.54 1.29 -4.40
CA GLY A 173 -0.62 2.13 -4.13
C GLY A 173 -1.90 1.38 -3.75
N ILE A 174 -1.79 0.17 -3.21
CA ILE A 174 -2.92 -0.57 -2.64
C ILE A 174 -3.40 0.14 -1.36
N ASN A 175 -2.47 0.62 -0.53
CA ASN A 175 -2.73 1.59 0.52
C ASN A 175 -2.48 3.00 -0.04
N PRO A 176 -3.52 3.81 -0.25
CA PRO A 176 -3.43 5.04 -1.04
C PRO A 176 -2.59 6.14 -0.37
N ARG A 177 -2.38 6.09 0.95
CA ARG A 177 -1.53 7.06 1.67
C ARG A 177 -0.04 6.83 1.51
N GLU A 178 0.36 5.66 1.01
CA GLU A 178 1.76 5.24 0.86
C GLU A 178 2.33 5.71 -0.49
N TRP A 179 2.46 7.01 -0.64
CA TRP A 179 2.80 7.64 -1.93
C TRP A 179 4.11 7.18 -2.53
N ILE A 180 5.13 6.90 -1.70
CA ILE A 180 6.47 6.49 -2.18
C ILE A 180 6.46 5.17 -2.97
N THR A 181 5.45 4.32 -2.76
CA THR A 181 5.32 3.05 -3.49
C THR A 181 5.07 3.26 -4.98
N VAL A 182 4.41 4.37 -5.34
CA VAL A 182 4.06 4.71 -6.73
C VAL A 182 5.31 5.03 -7.57
N PRO A 183 6.16 6.00 -7.21
CA PRO A 183 7.41 6.22 -7.94
C PRO A 183 8.34 5.01 -7.87
N ALA A 184 8.28 4.16 -6.82
CA ALA A 184 9.06 2.93 -6.79
C ALA A 184 8.62 1.96 -7.89
N ALA A 185 7.32 1.76 -8.10
CA ALA A 185 6.80 0.94 -9.20
C ALA A 185 7.13 1.52 -10.58
N LEU A 186 7.03 2.84 -10.75
CA LEU A 186 7.37 3.50 -12.02
C LEU A 186 8.88 3.46 -12.30
N ASN A 187 9.73 3.50 -11.28
CA ASN A 187 11.16 3.29 -11.44
C ASN A 187 11.49 1.87 -11.95
N VAL A 188 10.70 0.85 -11.54
CA VAL A 188 10.84 -0.51 -12.08
C VAL A 188 10.59 -0.51 -13.60
N VAL A 189 9.60 0.23 -14.10
CA VAL A 189 9.34 0.38 -15.55
C VAL A 189 10.58 0.87 -16.27
N ASP A 190 11.18 1.98 -15.82
CA ASP A 190 12.37 2.56 -16.44
C ASP A 190 13.56 1.60 -16.42
N LYS A 191 13.79 0.95 -15.28
CA LYS A 191 14.91 0.02 -15.11
C LYS A 191 14.79 -1.23 -15.98
N VAL A 192 13.58 -1.79 -16.08
CA VAL A 192 13.32 -2.97 -16.94
C VAL A 192 13.53 -2.63 -18.41
N ILE A 193 13.06 -1.46 -18.86
CA ILE A 193 13.27 -1.00 -20.23
C ILE A 193 14.75 -0.76 -20.53
N GLN A 194 15.49 -0.17 -19.61
CA GLN A 194 16.93 0.10 -19.77
C GLN A 194 17.79 -1.17 -19.73
N GLN A 195 17.36 -2.20 -19.01
CA GLN A 195 18.12 -3.42 -18.76
C GLN A 195 17.49 -4.62 -19.47
N ARG A 196 17.72 -4.76 -20.78
CA ARG A 196 17.11 -5.75 -21.69
C ARG A 196 17.13 -7.19 -21.19
N ARG A 197 18.13 -7.59 -20.41
CA ARG A 197 18.24 -8.94 -19.85
C ARG A 197 16.98 -9.39 -19.08
N PHE A 198 16.28 -8.44 -18.44
CA PHE A 198 15.05 -8.75 -17.73
C PHE A 198 13.87 -9.04 -18.65
N LEU A 199 13.89 -8.52 -19.88
CA LEU A 199 12.87 -8.78 -20.90
C LEU A 199 13.12 -10.09 -21.65
N ASP A 200 14.34 -10.63 -21.57
CA ASP A 200 14.65 -11.94 -22.14
C ASP A 200 14.06 -13.10 -21.33
N GLY A 201 13.92 -12.93 -20.02
CA GLY A 201 13.41 -13.95 -19.12
C GLY A 201 11.97 -13.75 -18.64
N PHE A 202 11.48 -12.50 -18.64
CA PHE A 202 10.20 -12.15 -18.03
C PHE A 202 9.33 -11.23 -18.87
N ASP A 203 8.01 -11.44 -18.74
CA ASP A 203 7.02 -10.41 -18.97
C ASP A 203 6.74 -9.71 -17.63
N TRP A 204 6.73 -8.40 -17.62
CA TRP A 204 6.49 -7.60 -16.43
C TRP A 204 5.08 -7.01 -16.46
N ILE A 205 4.35 -7.21 -15.37
CA ILE A 205 3.05 -6.59 -15.11
C ILE A 205 3.25 -5.61 -13.95
N ILE A 206 3.17 -4.32 -14.23
CA ILE A 206 3.44 -3.28 -13.23
C ILE A 206 2.19 -2.45 -13.02
N ILE A 207 1.67 -2.47 -11.80
CA ILE A 207 0.46 -1.76 -11.37
C ILE A 207 0.92 -0.62 -10.46
N PRO A 208 1.06 0.62 -10.96
CA PRO A 208 1.61 1.71 -10.17
C PRO A 208 0.65 2.21 -9.08
N VAL A 209 -0.67 2.11 -9.31
CA VAL A 209 -1.68 2.52 -8.35
C VAL A 209 -2.87 1.56 -8.40
N VAL A 210 -2.96 0.66 -7.42
CA VAL A 210 -4.08 -0.29 -7.32
C VAL A 210 -5.37 0.44 -6.91
N ASN A 211 -5.28 1.44 -6.04
CA ASN A 211 -6.41 2.17 -5.48
C ASN A 211 -6.40 3.65 -5.91
N PRO A 212 -6.74 3.96 -7.17
CA PRO A 212 -6.64 5.32 -7.67
C PRO A 212 -7.66 6.29 -7.07
N ASP A 213 -8.84 5.84 -6.65
CA ASP A 213 -9.82 6.70 -5.99
C ASP A 213 -9.34 7.13 -4.60
N GLY A 214 -8.84 6.19 -3.80
CA GLY A 214 -8.23 6.49 -2.52
C GLY A 214 -6.99 7.36 -2.67
N TYR A 215 -6.14 7.08 -3.67
CA TYR A 215 -4.93 7.84 -3.95
C TYR A 215 -5.25 9.31 -4.27
N GLU A 216 -6.19 9.57 -5.18
CA GLU A 216 -6.65 10.92 -5.49
C GLU A 216 -7.25 11.62 -4.27
N TYR A 217 -8.00 10.89 -3.46
CA TYR A 217 -8.58 11.42 -2.23
C TYR A 217 -7.51 11.84 -1.20
N THR A 218 -6.37 11.15 -1.15
CA THR A 218 -5.24 11.56 -0.30
C THR A 218 -4.58 12.84 -0.77
N HIS A 219 -4.63 13.14 -2.06
CA HIS A 219 -4.12 14.39 -2.63
C HIS A 219 -5.07 15.57 -2.45
N THR A 220 -6.38 15.32 -2.46
CA THR A 220 -7.39 16.40 -2.50
C THR A 220 -8.05 16.69 -1.17
N ASN A 221 -8.19 15.69 -0.29
CA ASN A 221 -8.99 15.76 0.93
C ASN A 221 -8.22 15.33 2.19
N LEU A 222 -7.97 14.03 2.35
CA LEU A 222 -7.42 13.46 3.57
C LEU A 222 -6.13 12.68 3.29
N ARG A 223 -4.97 13.29 3.53
CA ARG A 223 -3.63 12.74 3.26
C ARG A 223 -3.42 11.31 3.79
N LEU A 224 -4.03 11.00 4.93
CA LEU A 224 -3.83 9.72 5.63
C LEU A 224 -4.95 8.71 5.38
N TRP A 225 -5.76 8.92 4.33
CA TRP A 225 -6.83 7.99 3.95
C TRP A 225 -6.28 6.63 3.51
N THR A 226 -6.91 5.52 3.97
CA THR A 226 -6.40 4.15 3.77
C THR A 226 -7.31 3.25 2.92
N LYS A 227 -8.54 3.72 2.62
CA LYS A 227 -9.57 2.94 1.91
C LYS A 227 -9.70 3.40 0.45
N ASN A 228 -10.48 2.66 -0.35
CA ASN A 228 -10.99 3.22 -1.61
C ASN A 228 -12.14 4.21 -1.35
N ARG A 229 -12.97 4.49 -2.36
CA ARG A 229 -14.10 5.43 -2.24
C ARG A 229 -15.45 4.78 -2.49
N SER A 230 -15.55 3.47 -2.31
CA SER A 230 -16.78 2.69 -2.50
C SER A 230 -17.89 3.14 -1.57
N VAL A 231 -19.10 3.18 -2.09
CA VAL A 231 -20.33 3.51 -1.32
C VAL A 231 -21.29 2.29 -1.21
N ARG A 232 -20.77 1.10 -1.46
CA ARG A 232 -21.59 -0.14 -1.51
C ARG A 232 -22.08 -0.64 -0.15
N SER A 233 -21.44 -0.23 0.96
CA SER A 233 -21.92 -0.62 2.29
C SER A 233 -23.23 0.09 2.63
N ASN A 234 -23.98 -0.44 3.59
CA ASN A 234 -25.21 0.17 4.10
C ASN A 234 -25.01 1.56 4.74
N LEU A 235 -23.79 1.92 5.07
CA LEU A 235 -23.37 3.24 5.56
C LEU A 235 -22.43 3.97 4.58
N GLY A 236 -22.35 3.53 3.32
CA GLY A 236 -21.36 4.03 2.35
C GLY A 236 -21.45 5.53 2.06
N THR A 237 -22.60 6.16 2.25
CA THR A 237 -22.75 7.61 2.11
C THR A 237 -22.18 8.41 3.30
N ILE A 238 -22.07 7.78 4.48
CA ILE A 238 -21.55 8.40 5.71
C ILE A 238 -20.10 7.96 5.95
N CYS A 239 -19.82 6.67 5.78
CA CYS A 239 -18.53 6.04 5.97
C CYS A 239 -18.10 5.31 4.69
N PRO A 240 -17.65 6.06 3.64
CA PRO A 240 -17.28 5.44 2.37
C PRO A 240 -15.98 4.64 2.48
N GLY A 241 -15.82 3.73 1.51
CA GLY A 241 -14.57 3.02 1.26
C GLY A 241 -14.39 1.71 2.02
N VAL A 242 -13.56 0.88 1.41
CA VAL A 242 -13.08 -0.42 1.89
C VAL A 242 -11.56 -0.41 1.88
N ASN A 243 -10.94 -1.01 2.89
CA ASN A 243 -9.50 -1.25 2.86
C ASN A 243 -9.19 -2.38 1.88
N ILE A 244 -8.57 -2.05 0.76
CA ILE A 244 -8.34 -2.98 -0.35
C ILE A 244 -7.50 -4.17 0.10
N ASN A 245 -6.46 -3.92 0.91
CA ASN A 245 -5.58 -4.99 1.43
C ASN A 245 -6.18 -5.74 2.63
N ARG A 246 -7.50 -5.73 2.77
CA ARG A 246 -8.31 -6.53 3.71
C ARG A 246 -9.49 -7.23 3.01
N ASN A 247 -9.63 -7.04 1.68
CA ASN A 247 -10.79 -7.49 0.91
C ASN A 247 -10.55 -8.75 0.06
N PHE A 248 -9.36 -9.36 0.13
CA PHE A 248 -9.07 -10.64 -0.53
C PHE A 248 -9.64 -11.82 0.26
N ASP A 249 -9.95 -12.93 -0.45
CA ASP A 249 -10.51 -14.16 0.13
C ASP A 249 -9.42 -15.03 0.73
N ILE A 250 -8.88 -14.58 1.86
CA ILE A 250 -7.96 -15.33 2.71
C ILE A 250 -8.18 -14.92 4.17
N ASP A 251 -8.69 -15.84 4.99
CA ASP A 251 -8.99 -15.63 6.42
C ASP A 251 -9.79 -14.32 6.66
N TRP A 252 -10.66 -13.98 5.71
CA TRP A 252 -11.32 -12.68 5.61
C TRP A 252 -12.08 -12.31 6.90
N GLN A 253 -11.91 -11.09 7.37
CA GLN A 253 -12.48 -10.52 8.59
C GLN A 253 -12.03 -11.18 9.92
N ILE A 254 -10.94 -11.92 9.96
CA ILE A 254 -10.51 -12.61 11.19
C ILE A 254 -9.49 -11.77 11.99
N SER A 255 -8.41 -11.29 11.34
CA SER A 255 -7.31 -10.59 12.03
C SER A 255 -7.04 -9.22 11.42
N ASP A 256 -6.79 -8.21 12.27
CA ASP A 256 -6.50 -6.81 11.88
C ASP A 256 -7.42 -6.31 10.77
N SER A 257 -8.69 -6.54 10.95
CA SER A 257 -9.76 -6.30 9.97
C SER A 257 -11.04 -5.94 10.71
N SER A 258 -11.92 -5.15 10.11
CA SER A 258 -13.16 -4.68 10.71
C SER A 258 -14.38 -4.98 9.85
N THR A 259 -15.50 -5.28 10.50
CA THR A 259 -16.82 -5.35 9.88
C THR A 259 -17.56 -4.01 9.88
N SER A 260 -17.01 -3.00 10.58
CA SER A 260 -17.59 -1.65 10.65
C SER A 260 -17.21 -0.81 9.43
N PRO A 261 -18.16 -0.31 8.64
CA PRO A 261 -17.85 0.56 7.50
C PRO A 261 -17.08 1.84 7.86
N CYS A 262 -17.22 2.32 9.09
CA CYS A 262 -16.52 3.53 9.56
C CYS A 262 -15.08 3.27 10.00
N SER A 263 -14.67 2.02 10.12
CA SER A 263 -13.29 1.67 10.43
C SER A 263 -12.37 1.88 9.20
N HIS A 264 -11.14 2.31 9.44
CA HIS A 264 -10.08 2.35 8.43
C HIS A 264 -9.63 0.94 7.99
N LEU A 265 -9.98 -0.11 8.77
CA LEU A 265 -9.72 -1.52 8.49
C LEU A 265 -10.94 -2.25 7.91
N TYR A 266 -11.96 -1.53 7.46
CA TYR A 266 -13.16 -2.16 6.92
C TYR A 266 -12.86 -3.05 5.71
N ALA A 267 -13.25 -4.32 5.80
CA ALA A 267 -12.93 -5.35 4.81
C ALA A 267 -13.94 -5.49 3.66
N GLY A 268 -14.97 -4.64 3.63
CA GLY A 268 -16.04 -4.76 2.63
C GLY A 268 -17.19 -5.64 3.06
N THR A 269 -18.17 -5.80 2.18
CA THR A 269 -19.40 -6.58 2.40
C THR A 269 -19.19 -8.08 2.18
N GLU A 270 -18.23 -8.43 1.34
CA GLU A 270 -17.81 -9.80 1.01
C GLU A 270 -16.37 -9.76 0.45
N PRO A 271 -15.66 -10.90 0.40
CA PRO A 271 -14.38 -10.97 -0.32
C PRO A 271 -14.57 -10.55 -1.77
N PHE A 272 -13.63 -9.76 -2.29
CA PHE A 272 -13.67 -9.21 -3.65
C PHE A 272 -14.90 -8.33 -3.93
N SER A 273 -15.50 -7.70 -2.91
CA SER A 273 -16.56 -6.72 -3.13
C SER A 273 -16.09 -5.54 -3.98
N GLU A 274 -14.79 -5.24 -3.97
CA GLU A 274 -14.22 -4.05 -4.61
C GLU A 274 -13.66 -4.31 -6.01
N PRO A 275 -13.80 -3.36 -6.96
CA PRO A 275 -13.25 -3.50 -8.30
C PRO A 275 -11.73 -3.68 -8.31
N GLU A 276 -11.01 -3.02 -7.41
CA GLU A 276 -9.55 -3.08 -7.27
C GLU A 276 -9.07 -4.49 -6.91
N THR A 277 -9.75 -5.18 -6.01
CA THR A 277 -9.40 -6.57 -5.65
C THR A 277 -9.76 -7.55 -6.75
N ARG A 278 -10.89 -7.34 -7.46
CA ARG A 278 -11.24 -8.13 -8.65
C ARG A 278 -10.26 -7.92 -9.79
N PHE A 279 -9.72 -6.71 -9.94
CA PHE A 279 -8.66 -6.40 -10.91
C PHE A 279 -7.41 -7.24 -10.66
N ILE A 280 -6.86 -7.28 -9.44
CA ILE A 280 -5.71 -8.13 -9.09
C ILE A 280 -6.05 -9.61 -9.29
N ARG A 281 -7.24 -10.05 -8.86
CA ARG A 281 -7.69 -11.42 -9.09
C ARG A 281 -7.74 -11.78 -10.56
N SER A 282 -8.20 -10.88 -11.43
CA SER A 282 -8.26 -11.14 -12.88
C SER A 282 -6.87 -11.31 -13.48
N LEU A 283 -5.90 -10.51 -13.08
CA LEU A 283 -4.50 -10.67 -13.50
C LEU A 283 -3.91 -12.00 -13.00
N HIS A 284 -4.19 -12.38 -11.76
CA HIS A 284 -3.78 -13.69 -11.26
C HIS A 284 -4.37 -14.82 -12.12
N MET A 285 -5.65 -14.77 -12.48
CA MET A 285 -6.30 -15.80 -13.30
C MET A 285 -5.77 -15.84 -14.73
N GLU A 286 -5.46 -14.67 -15.31
CA GLU A 286 -4.91 -14.55 -16.67
C GLU A 286 -3.50 -15.13 -16.78
N TYR A 287 -2.64 -14.85 -15.78
CA TYR A 287 -1.22 -15.23 -15.82
C TYR A 287 -0.87 -16.40 -14.91
N ARG A 288 -1.82 -17.06 -14.28
CA ARG A 288 -1.70 -18.04 -13.19
C ARG A 288 -0.54 -19.04 -13.37
N GLU A 289 -0.43 -19.64 -14.55
CA GLU A 289 0.58 -20.68 -14.83
C GLU A 289 1.99 -20.11 -15.09
N ARG A 290 2.10 -18.79 -15.16
CA ARG A 290 3.31 -18.09 -15.56
C ARG A 290 3.87 -17.18 -14.46
N ILE A 291 3.11 -16.86 -13.41
CA ILE A 291 3.56 -15.97 -12.35
C ILE A 291 4.69 -16.63 -11.57
N GLN A 292 5.90 -16.11 -11.77
CA GLN A 292 7.10 -16.54 -11.07
C GLN A 292 7.34 -15.77 -9.79
N LEU A 293 7.06 -14.46 -9.80
CA LEU A 293 7.32 -13.56 -8.70
C LEU A 293 6.19 -12.52 -8.57
N TYR A 294 5.72 -12.31 -7.37
CA TYR A 294 4.79 -11.24 -7.02
C TYR A 294 5.36 -10.37 -5.91
N ILE A 295 5.36 -9.06 -6.11
CA ILE A 295 5.84 -8.10 -5.11
C ILE A 295 4.77 -7.04 -4.88
N SER A 296 4.36 -6.88 -3.63
CA SER A 296 3.52 -5.79 -3.15
C SER A 296 4.41 -4.75 -2.46
N LEU A 297 4.42 -3.53 -3.02
CA LEU A 297 5.16 -2.42 -2.44
C LEU A 297 4.32 -1.74 -1.36
N GLN A 298 4.87 -1.68 -0.16
CA GLN A 298 4.25 -1.11 1.05
C GLN A 298 5.15 -0.01 1.64
N ASN A 299 4.69 0.68 2.67
CA ASN A 299 5.51 1.70 3.34
C ASN A 299 5.20 1.78 4.84
N THR A 300 5.51 0.72 5.58
CA THR A 300 5.27 0.60 7.02
C THR A 300 6.54 0.54 7.87
N GLY A 301 7.74 0.46 7.23
CA GLY A 301 9.01 0.69 7.91
C GLY A 301 10.07 -0.40 7.92
N GLY A 302 10.75 -0.63 6.80
CA GLY A 302 12.04 -1.31 6.77
C GLY A 302 11.97 -2.84 6.84
N PHE A 303 10.94 -3.46 6.28
CA PHE A 303 10.80 -4.91 6.19
C PHE A 303 10.77 -5.40 4.74
N ILE A 304 11.36 -6.58 4.52
CA ILE A 304 10.98 -7.49 3.45
C ILE A 304 10.23 -8.64 4.11
N ALA A 305 8.96 -8.81 3.76
CA ALA A 305 8.10 -9.80 4.38
C ALA A 305 7.59 -10.82 3.36
N TYR A 306 7.52 -12.08 3.77
CA TYR A 306 6.97 -13.19 2.98
C TYR A 306 5.80 -13.85 3.71
N PRO A 307 4.93 -14.64 3.03
CA PRO A 307 3.76 -15.27 3.64
C PRO A 307 4.09 -16.22 4.81
N TRP A 308 3.28 -16.20 5.86
CA TRP A 308 1.93 -15.65 5.90
C TRP A 308 1.83 -14.39 6.76
N GLN A 309 0.88 -13.53 6.39
CA GLN A 309 0.49 -12.40 7.22
C GLN A 309 -0.76 -12.73 8.06
N TYR A 310 -1.67 -13.59 7.58
CA TYR A 310 -2.88 -13.94 8.31
C TYR A 310 -2.62 -14.90 9.51
N GLU A 311 -1.53 -15.63 9.53
CA GLU A 311 -1.17 -16.50 10.64
C GLU A 311 0.32 -16.39 11.03
N ARG A 312 0.65 -16.80 12.28
CA ARG A 312 2.03 -16.79 12.79
C ARG A 312 2.79 -18.05 12.40
N ALA A 313 2.73 -18.41 11.15
CA ALA A 313 3.46 -19.52 10.56
C ALA A 313 4.02 -19.10 9.20
N ALA A 314 5.11 -19.68 8.80
CA ALA A 314 5.65 -19.50 7.46
C ALA A 314 4.95 -20.44 6.46
N SER A 315 4.90 -20.04 5.19
CA SER A 315 4.43 -20.89 4.11
C SER A 315 5.31 -22.12 3.92
N GLY A 316 4.81 -23.13 3.20
CA GLY A 316 5.62 -24.32 2.85
C GLY A 316 6.92 -24.02 2.10
N MET A 317 7.02 -22.81 1.51
CA MET A 317 8.17 -22.31 0.76
C MET A 317 9.11 -21.42 1.59
N PHE A 318 9.01 -21.44 2.94
CA PHE A 318 9.72 -20.48 3.80
C PHE A 318 11.24 -20.45 3.57
N ARG A 319 11.86 -21.60 3.31
CA ARG A 319 13.31 -21.70 3.09
C ARG A 319 13.72 -20.94 1.83
N GLN A 320 12.98 -21.11 0.76
CA GLN A 320 13.22 -20.44 -0.52
C GLN A 320 12.97 -18.93 -0.38
N HIS A 321 11.88 -18.52 0.28
CA HIS A 321 11.61 -17.12 0.59
C HIS A 321 12.71 -16.49 1.43
N TYR A 322 13.18 -17.22 2.47
CA TYR A 322 14.22 -16.70 3.35
C TYR A 322 15.55 -16.50 2.62
N VAL A 323 15.96 -17.48 1.77
CA VAL A 323 17.20 -17.38 0.99
C VAL A 323 17.13 -16.21 0.02
N LEU A 324 16.05 -16.13 -0.77
CA LEU A 324 15.86 -15.06 -1.74
C LEU A 324 15.72 -13.70 -1.04
N GLY A 325 14.91 -13.63 0.01
CA GLY A 325 14.74 -12.41 0.81
C GLY A 325 16.05 -11.89 1.42
N THR A 326 16.94 -12.80 1.86
CA THR A 326 18.27 -12.40 2.36
C THR A 326 19.10 -11.74 1.27
N GLN A 327 19.10 -12.30 0.05
CA GLN A 327 19.79 -11.70 -1.10
C GLN A 327 19.21 -10.31 -1.44
N MET A 328 17.87 -10.18 -1.35
CA MET A 328 17.21 -8.87 -1.55
C MET A 328 17.64 -7.85 -0.49
N VAL A 329 17.65 -8.24 0.80
CA VAL A 329 18.11 -7.38 1.91
C VAL A 329 19.54 -6.91 1.66
N ASP A 330 20.46 -7.83 1.34
CA ASP A 330 21.87 -7.51 1.07
C ASP A 330 22.00 -6.52 -0.10
N ALA A 331 21.27 -6.74 -1.20
CA ALA A 331 21.27 -5.87 -2.37
C ALA A 331 20.71 -4.46 -2.08
N MET A 332 19.78 -4.37 -1.12
CA MET A 332 19.19 -3.11 -0.67
C MET A 332 20.04 -2.38 0.39
N GLY A 333 21.17 -2.92 0.80
CA GLY A 333 22.11 -2.29 1.72
C GLY A 333 22.11 -2.83 3.15
N GLY A 334 21.36 -3.91 3.42
CA GLY A 334 21.40 -4.62 4.70
C GLY A 334 20.54 -4.04 5.82
N ASP A 335 19.86 -2.92 5.61
CA ASP A 335 19.10 -2.21 6.66
C ASP A 335 17.66 -2.71 6.84
N TYR A 336 17.25 -3.74 6.08
CA TYR A 336 15.90 -4.29 6.14
C TYR A 336 15.84 -5.53 7.05
N ASN A 337 14.77 -5.64 7.82
CA ASN A 337 14.44 -6.87 8.52
C ASN A 337 13.70 -7.83 7.59
N LEU A 338 14.02 -9.12 7.67
CA LEU A 338 13.37 -10.17 6.88
C LEU A 338 12.62 -11.13 7.79
N ASP A 339 11.29 -11.26 7.60
CA ASP A 339 10.48 -12.23 8.33
C ASP A 339 9.15 -12.54 7.62
N ILE A 340 8.35 -13.46 8.20
CA ILE A 340 6.96 -13.66 7.79
C ILE A 340 6.13 -12.41 8.09
N GLY A 341 5.13 -12.14 7.27
CA GLY A 341 4.33 -10.90 7.34
C GLY A 341 3.73 -10.63 8.71
N SER A 342 3.20 -11.67 9.38
CA SER A 342 2.62 -11.50 10.71
C SER A 342 3.62 -11.11 11.83
N LEU A 343 4.92 -11.33 11.62
CA LEU A 343 5.97 -10.90 12.55
C LEU A 343 6.59 -9.57 12.10
N ALA A 344 6.80 -9.39 10.78
CA ALA A 344 7.35 -8.20 10.21
C ALA A 344 6.48 -6.97 10.49
N PHE A 345 5.17 -7.08 10.26
CA PHE A 345 4.22 -5.99 10.49
C PHE A 345 3.67 -5.93 11.92
N GLY A 346 4.24 -6.70 12.84
CA GLY A 346 3.95 -6.66 14.26
C GLY A 346 2.70 -7.43 14.69
N ASP A 347 1.78 -7.76 13.77
CA ASP A 347 0.60 -8.59 14.05
C ASP A 347 0.07 -9.27 12.78
N ARG A 348 -0.86 -10.22 12.99
CA ARG A 348 -1.59 -10.87 11.89
C ARG A 348 -2.54 -9.89 11.21
N ALA A 349 -2.68 -10.04 9.89
CA ALA A 349 -3.70 -9.34 9.11
C ALA A 349 -4.27 -10.27 8.03
N SER A 350 -5.58 -10.32 7.91
CA SER A 350 -6.29 -11.14 6.94
C SER A 350 -6.69 -10.35 5.71
N GLY A 351 -7.00 -11.06 4.62
CA GLY A 351 -7.50 -10.47 3.39
C GLY A 351 -6.46 -9.68 2.60
N THR A 352 -5.18 -10.05 2.66
CA THR A 352 -4.08 -9.39 1.95
C THR A 352 -3.84 -9.99 0.55
N SER A 353 -3.36 -9.18 -0.39
CA SER A 353 -3.06 -9.60 -1.77
C SER A 353 -1.98 -10.68 -1.81
N THR A 354 -0.89 -10.49 -1.07
CA THR A 354 0.28 -11.38 -1.05
C THR A 354 -0.10 -12.79 -0.56
N ASP A 355 -0.86 -12.87 0.54
CA ASP A 355 -1.30 -14.16 1.08
C ASP A 355 -2.30 -14.87 0.14
N TYR A 356 -3.25 -14.12 -0.43
CA TYR A 356 -4.21 -14.66 -1.38
C TYR A 356 -3.51 -15.28 -2.61
N LEU A 357 -2.55 -14.58 -3.19
CA LEU A 357 -1.83 -15.06 -4.37
C LEU A 357 -0.97 -16.29 -4.03
N THR A 358 -0.32 -16.30 -2.87
CA THR A 358 0.44 -17.46 -2.40
C THR A 358 -0.46 -18.67 -2.19
N LEU A 359 -1.62 -18.50 -1.56
CA LEU A 359 -2.60 -19.59 -1.37
C LEU A 359 -3.05 -20.16 -2.72
N ASN A 360 -3.14 -19.32 -3.76
CA ASN A 360 -3.60 -19.69 -5.09
C ASN A 360 -2.47 -20.05 -6.07
N GLY A 361 -1.27 -20.37 -5.57
CA GLY A 361 -0.22 -21.03 -6.32
C GLY A 361 0.96 -20.16 -6.75
N VAL A 362 1.01 -18.89 -6.39
CA VAL A 362 2.20 -18.04 -6.60
C VAL A 362 3.26 -18.45 -5.57
N LEU A 363 4.36 -19.05 -6.05
CA LEU A 363 5.38 -19.64 -5.20
C LEU A 363 6.26 -18.60 -4.51
N TYR A 364 6.55 -17.48 -5.18
CA TYR A 364 7.39 -16.41 -4.63
C TYR A 364 6.59 -15.11 -4.56
N ALA A 365 6.22 -14.74 -3.35
CA ALA A 365 5.47 -13.52 -3.07
C ALA A 365 6.10 -12.78 -1.89
N PHE A 366 6.27 -11.46 -2.03
CA PHE A 366 6.88 -10.62 -1.01
C PHE A 366 6.12 -9.30 -0.85
N ASN A 367 6.08 -8.80 0.39
CA ASN A 367 5.86 -7.38 0.65
C ASN A 367 7.22 -6.71 0.84
N ILE A 368 7.47 -5.60 0.15
CA ILE A 368 8.67 -4.77 0.35
C ILE A 368 8.23 -3.42 0.89
N ASP A 369 8.65 -3.10 2.10
CA ASP A 369 8.52 -1.75 2.61
C ASP A 369 9.53 -0.85 1.90
N VAL A 370 9.03 0.19 1.24
CA VAL A 370 9.91 1.08 0.47
C VAL A 370 10.81 1.89 1.39
N GLN A 371 10.24 2.55 2.40
CA GLN A 371 10.95 3.25 3.48
C GLN A 371 9.96 3.74 4.56
N ASP A 372 10.42 4.48 5.59
CA ASP A 372 9.57 5.19 6.54
C ASP A 372 8.69 6.25 5.83
N GLN A 373 7.58 6.63 6.46
CA GLN A 373 6.44 7.33 5.84
C GLN A 373 6.76 8.69 5.20
N ASP A 374 7.83 9.37 5.60
CA ASP A 374 8.11 10.75 5.20
C ASP A 374 9.39 10.87 4.34
N VAL A 375 9.34 10.30 3.11
CA VAL A 375 10.41 10.50 2.13
C VAL A 375 10.27 11.89 1.51
N GLN A 376 11.30 12.71 1.66
CA GLN A 376 11.35 14.03 1.03
C GLN A 376 11.56 13.88 -0.49
N ALA A 377 11.13 14.88 -1.26
CA ALA A 377 11.18 14.83 -2.73
C ALA A 377 12.60 14.53 -3.25
N GLU A 378 13.63 15.16 -2.68
CA GLU A 378 15.02 14.96 -3.05
C GLU A 378 15.56 13.56 -2.78
N ASP A 379 14.95 12.81 -1.87
CA ASP A 379 15.36 11.45 -1.50
C ASP A 379 14.64 10.35 -2.31
N ILE A 380 13.55 10.67 -3.00
CA ILE A 380 12.72 9.71 -3.73
C ILE A 380 13.60 8.84 -4.64
N LYS A 381 14.45 9.48 -5.47
CA LYS A 381 15.29 8.75 -6.43
C LYS A 381 16.21 7.75 -5.77
N THR A 382 16.84 8.12 -4.67
CA THR A 382 17.73 7.24 -3.90
C THR A 382 16.98 6.04 -3.33
N VAL A 383 15.81 6.29 -2.77
CA VAL A 383 14.95 5.28 -2.15
C VAL A 383 14.44 4.28 -3.21
N VAL A 384 13.90 4.76 -4.33
CA VAL A 384 13.35 3.87 -5.36
C VAL A 384 14.44 3.06 -6.08
N ASP A 385 15.65 3.60 -6.23
CA ASP A 385 16.81 2.86 -6.77
C ASP A 385 17.29 1.78 -5.78
N LYS A 386 17.16 2.00 -4.47
CA LYS A 386 17.44 0.99 -3.44
C LYS A 386 16.45 -0.19 -3.57
N VAL A 387 15.16 0.10 -3.68
CA VAL A 387 14.11 -0.92 -3.86
C VAL A 387 14.33 -1.70 -5.14
N TRP A 388 14.67 -1.02 -6.25
CA TRP A 388 14.98 -1.69 -7.50
C TRP A 388 16.09 -2.73 -7.36
N ARG A 389 17.16 -2.47 -6.59
CA ARG A 389 18.24 -3.47 -6.40
C ARG A 389 17.71 -4.77 -5.79
N GLY A 390 16.80 -4.69 -4.82
CA GLY A 390 16.17 -5.87 -4.24
C GLY A 390 15.29 -6.62 -5.24
N ILE A 391 14.49 -5.90 -6.03
CA ILE A 391 13.64 -6.49 -7.06
C ILE A 391 14.49 -7.13 -8.17
N ALA A 392 15.57 -6.46 -8.60
CA ALA A 392 16.46 -6.95 -9.64
C ALA A 392 17.12 -8.28 -9.25
N ILE A 393 17.67 -8.36 -8.02
CA ILE A 393 18.29 -9.60 -7.52
C ILE A 393 17.27 -10.74 -7.42
N ALA A 394 16.03 -10.44 -7.00
CA ALA A 394 14.97 -11.43 -6.95
C ALA A 394 14.64 -11.97 -8.36
N ALA A 395 14.50 -11.09 -9.34
CA ALA A 395 14.25 -11.51 -10.73
C ALA A 395 15.46 -12.26 -11.33
N GLU A 396 16.69 -11.78 -11.12
CA GLU A 396 17.92 -12.42 -11.61
C GLU A 396 18.06 -13.88 -11.14
N SER A 397 17.61 -14.18 -9.91
CA SER A 397 17.69 -15.55 -9.37
C SER A 397 16.86 -16.58 -10.15
N PHE A 398 16.02 -16.16 -11.08
CA PHE A 398 15.21 -17.01 -11.95
C PHE A 398 15.65 -16.97 -13.43
N LEU A 399 16.71 -16.21 -13.78
CA LEU A 399 17.23 -16.12 -15.16
C LEU A 399 18.24 -17.24 -15.48
N GLU A 400 18.68 -17.98 -14.47
CA GLU A 400 19.56 -19.15 -14.61
C GLU A 400 18.74 -20.42 -14.90
#